data_bf356153467f188592205955079164a0
#
_entry.id   bf356153467f188592205955079164a0
#
_cell.length_a   1.000
_cell.length_b   1.000
_cell.length_c   1.000
_cell.angle_alpha   90.00
_cell.angle_beta   90.00
_cell.angle_gamma   90.00
#
_symmetry.space_group_name_H-M   'P 1'
#
loop_
_entity.id
_entity.type
_entity.pdbx_description
1 polymer ?
#
loop_
_entity_poly.entity_id
_entity_poly.type
_entity_poly.pdbx_seq_one_letter_code
_entity_poly.pdbx_strand_id
1 'polypeptide(L)'
;MTQHNDIHEYLAEFEDIPGTRVFTAKRARQGYHMNQFAMSLMKAENRERFKADERAYLDEWPLTEDQKQALLARDYNRCLDLGGNVYFLSKLFSTDGLPFAEAVSTMTGMSFPDYREMMNKGGRSPEGVRSIKEKR
;
A
#
# COMPACT_ATOMS: atom_id res chain seq x y z
N MET A 1 14.05 36.71 -11.49
CA MET A 1 14.55 35.39 -11.94
C MET A 1 13.47 34.36 -11.79
N THR A 2 12.98 33.86 -12.90
CA THR A 2 12.06 32.73 -12.90
C THR A 2 12.85 31.47 -12.58
N GLN A 3 12.67 30.93 -11.38
CA GLN A 3 13.11 29.58 -11.10
C GLN A 3 12.18 28.63 -11.85
N HIS A 4 12.68 27.99 -12.85
CA HIS A 4 12.00 26.85 -13.42
C HIS A 4 12.22 25.68 -12.45
N ASN A 5 11.28 25.51 -11.54
CA ASN A 5 11.22 24.25 -10.81
C ASN A 5 10.80 23.18 -11.81
N ASP A 6 11.71 22.28 -12.11
CA ASP A 6 11.34 21.08 -12.84
C ASP A 6 10.24 20.36 -12.07
N ILE A 7 9.12 20.11 -12.73
CA ILE A 7 7.97 19.43 -12.11
C ILE A 7 8.40 18.06 -11.53
N HIS A 8 9.37 17.41 -12.14
CA HIS A 8 9.88 16.12 -11.66
C HIS A 8 10.64 16.26 -10.35
N GLU A 9 11.43 17.34 -10.18
CA GLU A 9 12.12 17.62 -8.93
C GLU A 9 11.11 17.94 -7.82
N TYR A 10 10.10 18.74 -8.14
CA TYR A 10 9.02 19.04 -7.20
C TYR A 10 8.28 17.79 -6.74
N LEU A 11 7.91 16.93 -7.68
CA LEU A 11 7.20 15.68 -7.37
C LEU A 11 8.07 14.69 -6.61
N ALA A 12 9.39 14.73 -6.81
CA ALA A 12 10.31 13.85 -6.09
C ALA A 12 10.33 14.12 -4.58
N GLU A 13 9.98 15.34 -4.15
CA GLU A 13 9.87 15.67 -2.73
C GLU A 13 8.81 14.85 -2.01
N PHE A 14 7.77 14.41 -2.71
CA PHE A 14 6.73 13.54 -2.13
C PHE A 14 7.24 12.14 -1.80
N GLU A 15 8.35 11.73 -2.38
CA GLU A 15 9.00 10.46 -2.07
C GLU A 15 9.90 10.55 -0.83
N ASP A 16 10.12 11.75 -0.31
CA ASP A 16 11.02 12.02 0.82
C ASP A 16 10.29 12.12 2.17
N ILE A 17 9.05 11.67 2.26
CA ILE A 17 8.24 11.77 3.47
C ILE A 17 8.37 10.47 4.27
N PRO A 18 8.98 10.50 5.47
CA PRO A 18 9.14 9.29 6.28
C PRO A 18 7.79 8.65 6.65
N GLY A 19 7.71 7.35 6.51
CA GLY A 19 6.53 6.58 6.88
C GLY A 19 5.30 6.78 5.98
N THR A 20 5.48 7.48 4.86
CA THR A 20 4.39 7.80 3.95
C THR A 20 4.79 7.46 2.52
N ARG A 21 3.83 6.94 1.76
CA ARG A 21 3.97 6.72 0.32
C ARG A 21 2.83 7.43 -0.37
N VAL A 22 3.12 8.64 -0.87
CA VAL A 22 2.12 9.44 -1.59
C VAL A 22 1.76 8.74 -2.91
N PHE A 23 0.48 8.58 -3.17
CA PHE A 23 -0.01 7.94 -4.38
C PHE A 23 0.05 8.93 -5.55
N THR A 24 1.20 8.97 -6.20
CA THR A 24 1.47 9.84 -7.34
C THR A 24 0.92 9.26 -8.64
N ALA A 25 0.87 10.06 -9.71
CA ALA A 25 0.50 9.58 -11.04
C ALA A 25 1.43 8.44 -11.52
N LYS A 26 2.71 8.51 -11.17
CA LYS A 26 3.68 7.45 -11.48
C LYS A 26 3.28 6.13 -10.81
N ARG A 27 2.93 6.18 -9.52
CA ARG A 27 2.47 4.99 -8.79
C ARG A 27 1.13 4.49 -9.28
N ALA A 28 0.22 5.40 -9.64
CA ALA A 28 -1.07 5.03 -10.22
C ALA A 28 -0.90 4.21 -11.51
N ARG A 29 0.03 4.61 -12.36
CA ARG A 29 0.35 3.85 -13.59
C ARG A 29 1.02 2.53 -13.28
N GLN A 30 2.00 2.52 -12.38
CA GLN A 30 2.74 1.33 -11.99
C GLN A 30 1.82 0.26 -11.40
N GLY A 31 0.89 0.66 -10.55
CA GLY A 31 0.01 -0.23 -9.81
C GLY A 31 -1.38 -0.41 -10.41
N TYR A 32 -1.62 0.07 -11.63
CA TYR A 32 -2.96 0.05 -12.23
C TYR A 32 -3.60 -1.35 -12.16
N HIS A 33 -2.90 -2.36 -12.62
CA HIS A 33 -3.45 -3.71 -12.65
C HIS A 33 -3.58 -4.33 -11.26
N MET A 34 -2.67 -4.00 -10.33
CA MET A 34 -2.80 -4.42 -8.93
C MET A 34 -4.07 -3.84 -8.31
N ASN A 35 -4.33 -2.56 -8.54
CA ASN A 35 -5.53 -1.89 -8.02
C ASN A 35 -6.81 -2.42 -8.68
N GLN A 36 -6.77 -2.73 -9.97
CA GLN A 36 -7.90 -3.37 -10.66
C GLN A 36 -8.14 -4.79 -10.13
N PHE A 37 -7.10 -5.55 -9.89
CA PHE A 37 -7.22 -6.84 -9.21
C PHE A 37 -7.95 -6.69 -7.87
N ALA A 38 -7.48 -5.77 -7.02
CA ALA A 38 -8.10 -5.55 -5.72
C ALA A 38 -9.58 -5.18 -5.83
N MET A 39 -9.92 -4.31 -6.78
CA MET A 39 -11.32 -3.94 -7.04
C MET A 39 -12.17 -5.12 -7.51
N SER A 40 -11.58 -6.08 -8.22
CA SER A 40 -12.32 -7.28 -8.66
C SER A 40 -12.88 -8.07 -7.48
N LEU A 41 -12.24 -7.97 -6.32
CA LEU A 41 -12.66 -8.66 -5.09
C LEU A 41 -13.92 -8.07 -4.45
N MET A 42 -14.50 -7.02 -5.02
CA MET A 42 -15.81 -6.54 -4.60
C MET A 42 -16.93 -7.53 -4.92
N LYS A 43 -16.72 -8.38 -5.93
CA LYS A 43 -17.69 -9.42 -6.30
C LYS A 43 -17.39 -10.72 -5.57
N ALA A 44 -18.42 -11.32 -4.97
CA ALA A 44 -18.30 -12.55 -4.21
C ALA A 44 -17.73 -13.70 -5.06
N GLU A 45 -18.15 -13.84 -6.31
CA GLU A 45 -17.65 -14.86 -7.22
C GLU A 45 -16.14 -14.75 -7.46
N ASN A 46 -15.61 -13.52 -7.54
CA ASN A 46 -14.18 -13.29 -7.70
C ASN A 46 -13.40 -13.62 -6.43
N ARG A 47 -13.98 -13.29 -5.26
CA ARG A 47 -13.37 -13.69 -3.98
C ARG A 47 -13.26 -15.20 -3.83
N GLU A 48 -14.28 -15.92 -4.24
CA GLU A 48 -14.27 -17.40 -4.20
C GLU A 48 -13.20 -17.98 -5.12
N ARG A 49 -13.10 -17.45 -6.34
CA ARG A 49 -12.08 -17.87 -7.31
C ARG A 49 -10.66 -17.58 -6.78
N PHE A 50 -10.45 -16.40 -6.23
CA PHE A 50 -9.17 -16.01 -5.64
C PHE A 50 -8.79 -16.93 -4.48
N LYS A 51 -9.70 -17.17 -3.55
CA LYS A 51 -9.45 -18.04 -2.39
C LYS A 51 -9.17 -19.49 -2.81
N ALA A 52 -9.77 -19.95 -3.88
CA ALA A 52 -9.58 -21.32 -4.36
C ALA A 52 -8.14 -21.55 -4.85
N ASP A 53 -7.54 -20.56 -5.53
CA ASP A 53 -6.16 -20.60 -6.00
C ASP A 53 -5.68 -19.15 -6.24
N GLU A 54 -5.04 -18.57 -5.23
CA GLU A 54 -4.60 -17.18 -5.26
C GLU A 54 -3.63 -16.92 -6.42
N ARG A 55 -2.64 -17.79 -6.59
CA ARG A 55 -1.64 -17.64 -7.65
C ARG A 55 -2.28 -17.70 -9.03
N ALA A 56 -3.14 -18.64 -9.27
CA ALA A 56 -3.81 -18.78 -10.56
C ALA A 56 -4.67 -17.56 -10.88
N TYR A 57 -5.37 -17.03 -9.88
CA TYR A 57 -6.17 -15.83 -10.06
C TYR A 57 -5.29 -14.60 -10.38
N LEU A 58 -4.17 -14.44 -9.68
CA LEU A 58 -3.22 -13.34 -9.95
C LEU A 58 -2.60 -13.47 -11.33
N ASP A 59 -2.39 -14.67 -11.83
CA ASP A 59 -1.82 -14.90 -13.16
C ASP A 59 -2.76 -14.48 -14.30
N GLU A 60 -4.05 -14.26 -14.02
CA GLU A 60 -4.99 -13.68 -14.98
C GLU A 60 -4.80 -12.17 -15.19
N TRP A 61 -4.02 -11.51 -14.33
CA TRP A 61 -3.77 -10.07 -14.38
C TRP A 61 -2.36 -9.80 -14.88
N PRO A 62 -2.14 -8.72 -15.64
CA PRO A 62 -0.80 -8.36 -16.12
C PRO A 62 0.05 -7.73 -15.02
N LEU A 63 0.26 -8.46 -13.94
CA LEU A 63 1.07 -8.08 -12.79
C LEU A 63 2.52 -8.50 -13.02
N THR A 64 3.45 -7.72 -12.48
CA THR A 64 4.84 -8.18 -12.40
C THR A 64 4.95 -9.30 -11.36
N GLU A 65 6.01 -10.10 -11.46
CA GLU A 65 6.24 -11.15 -10.48
C GLU A 65 6.40 -10.57 -9.07
N ASP A 66 7.10 -9.43 -8.94
CA ASP A 66 7.25 -8.74 -7.65
C ASP A 66 5.90 -8.34 -7.06
N GLN A 67 4.99 -7.84 -7.88
CA GLN A 67 3.63 -7.49 -7.43
C GLN A 67 2.88 -8.74 -6.95
N LYS A 68 2.96 -9.83 -7.69
CA LYS A 68 2.32 -11.10 -7.30
C LYS A 68 2.85 -11.60 -5.97
N GLN A 69 4.17 -11.59 -5.81
CA GLN A 69 4.81 -12.05 -4.56
C GLN A 69 4.41 -11.18 -3.37
N ALA A 70 4.36 -9.87 -3.54
CA ALA A 70 3.94 -8.96 -2.49
C ALA A 70 2.48 -9.23 -2.05
N LEU A 71 1.59 -9.44 -3.01
CA LEU A 71 0.19 -9.76 -2.74
C LEU A 71 0.02 -11.10 -2.04
N LEU A 72 0.72 -12.14 -2.51
CA LEU A 72 0.67 -13.47 -1.92
C LEU A 72 1.19 -13.48 -0.48
N ALA A 73 2.23 -12.71 -0.22
CA ALA A 73 2.82 -12.57 1.12
C ALA A 73 2.03 -11.64 2.03
N ARG A 74 1.03 -10.92 1.50
CA ARG A 74 0.35 -9.83 2.23
C ARG A 74 1.33 -8.79 2.76
N ASP A 75 2.42 -8.57 2.01
CA ASP A 75 3.40 -7.51 2.30
C ASP A 75 2.85 -6.19 1.77
N TYR A 76 1.99 -5.56 2.55
CA TYR A 76 1.27 -4.35 2.11
C TYR A 76 2.20 -3.17 1.92
N ASN A 77 3.27 -3.06 2.72
CA ASN A 77 4.28 -2.03 2.49
C ASN A 77 4.90 -2.17 1.09
N ARG A 78 5.25 -3.41 0.72
CA ARG A 78 5.78 -3.69 -0.60
C ARG A 78 4.75 -3.44 -1.70
N CYS A 79 3.49 -3.77 -1.44
CA CYS A 79 2.40 -3.47 -2.38
C CYS A 79 2.31 -1.96 -2.66
N LEU A 80 2.41 -1.12 -1.63
CA LEU A 80 2.41 0.33 -1.79
C LEU A 80 3.62 0.81 -2.59
N ASP A 81 4.79 0.24 -2.33
CA ASP A 81 6.02 0.57 -3.08
C ASP A 81 5.90 0.21 -4.56
N LEU A 82 5.12 -0.82 -4.89
CA LEU A 82 4.88 -1.30 -6.25
C LEU A 82 3.65 -0.69 -6.92
N GLY A 83 3.10 0.37 -6.35
CA GLY A 83 2.01 1.15 -6.94
C GLY A 83 0.62 0.82 -6.43
N GLY A 84 0.51 -0.01 -5.41
CA GLY A 84 -0.77 -0.28 -4.75
C GLY A 84 -1.30 0.94 -4.00
N ASN A 85 -2.61 1.09 -3.98
CA ASN A 85 -3.31 2.10 -3.19
C ASN A 85 -4.04 1.40 -2.05
N VAL A 86 -3.83 1.88 -0.84
CA VAL A 86 -4.42 1.24 0.35
C VAL A 86 -5.93 1.16 0.30
N TYR A 87 -6.58 2.14 -0.30
CA TYR A 87 -8.04 2.13 -0.47
C TYR A 87 -8.51 0.92 -1.29
N PHE A 88 -7.84 0.63 -2.40
CA PHE A 88 -8.15 -0.55 -3.20
C PHE A 88 -7.71 -1.84 -2.49
N LEU A 89 -6.51 -1.85 -1.90
CA LEU A 89 -6.00 -3.02 -1.16
C LEU A 89 -6.90 -3.41 0.03
N SER A 90 -7.70 -2.48 0.53
CA SER A 90 -8.66 -2.78 1.60
C SER A 90 -9.67 -3.86 1.20
N LYS A 91 -9.90 -4.07 -0.09
CA LYS A 91 -10.75 -5.14 -0.61
C LYS A 91 -10.11 -6.51 -0.36
N LEU A 92 -8.78 -6.57 -0.43
CA LEU A 92 -8.04 -7.78 -0.08
C LEU A 92 -8.08 -8.03 1.43
N PHE A 93 -7.96 -6.99 2.25
CA PHE A 93 -8.14 -7.11 3.71
C PHE A 93 -9.48 -7.75 4.05
N SER A 94 -10.56 -7.22 3.46
CA SER A 94 -11.92 -7.74 3.67
C SER A 94 -12.06 -9.18 3.18
N THR A 95 -11.43 -9.53 2.06
CA THR A 95 -11.44 -10.88 1.53
C THR A 95 -10.78 -11.86 2.50
N ASP A 96 -9.71 -11.44 3.18
CA ASP A 96 -9.05 -12.23 4.21
C ASP A 96 -9.81 -12.23 5.55
N GLY A 97 -10.90 -11.47 5.66
CA GLY A 97 -11.66 -11.36 6.90
C GLY A 97 -11.01 -10.49 7.96
N LEU A 98 -10.08 -9.63 7.58
CA LEU A 98 -9.38 -8.75 8.51
C LEU A 98 -10.04 -7.36 8.56
N PRO A 99 -10.35 -6.84 9.76
CA PRO A 99 -10.69 -5.43 9.91
C PRO A 99 -9.57 -4.54 9.39
N PHE A 100 -9.92 -3.38 8.84
CA PHE A 100 -8.95 -2.45 8.27
C PHE A 100 -7.80 -2.12 9.23
N ALA A 101 -8.12 -1.78 10.47
CA ALA A 101 -7.11 -1.43 11.47
C ALA A 101 -6.14 -2.58 11.77
N GLU A 102 -6.64 -3.82 11.80
CA GLU A 102 -5.80 -5.00 12.03
C GLU A 102 -4.85 -5.23 10.84
N ALA A 103 -5.37 -5.12 9.62
CA ALA A 103 -4.53 -5.25 8.42
C ALA A 103 -3.44 -4.17 8.38
N VAL A 104 -3.81 -2.91 8.67
CA VAL A 104 -2.86 -1.79 8.69
C VAL A 104 -1.82 -1.97 9.80
N SER A 105 -2.18 -2.55 10.95
CA SER A 105 -1.22 -2.79 12.03
C SER A 105 -0.04 -3.65 11.58
N THR A 106 -0.26 -4.58 10.66
CA THR A 106 0.83 -5.43 10.13
C THR A 106 1.91 -4.62 9.42
N MET A 107 1.55 -3.45 8.88
CA MET A 107 2.49 -2.57 8.19
C MET A 107 3.43 -1.82 9.15
N THR A 108 3.08 -1.77 10.42
CA THR A 108 3.83 -1.04 11.44
C THR A 108 4.83 -1.91 12.19
N GLY A 109 4.73 -3.23 12.06
CA GLY A 109 5.50 -4.18 12.86
C GLY A 109 5.01 -4.30 14.29
N MET A 110 3.93 -3.58 14.65
CA MET A 110 3.34 -3.65 16.01
C MET A 110 2.27 -4.73 16.07
N SER A 111 2.01 -5.26 17.26
CA SER A 111 0.81 -6.06 17.49
C SER A 111 -0.45 -5.20 17.29
N PHE A 112 -1.56 -5.84 16.97
CA PHE A 112 -2.80 -5.08 16.79
C PHE A 112 -3.24 -4.35 18.07
N PRO A 113 -3.19 -4.95 19.27
CA PRO A 113 -3.50 -4.24 20.50
C PRO A 113 -2.62 -3.01 20.72
N ASP A 114 -1.32 -3.13 20.50
CA ASP A 114 -0.37 -2.02 20.67
C ASP A 114 -0.61 -0.91 19.65
N TYR A 115 -0.87 -1.28 18.39
CA TYR A 115 -1.21 -0.34 17.35
C TYR A 115 -2.49 0.44 17.71
N ARG A 116 -3.52 -0.25 18.14
CA ARG A 116 -4.79 0.37 18.53
C ARG A 116 -4.62 1.33 19.69
N GLU A 117 -3.83 0.95 20.70
CA GLU A 117 -3.54 1.82 21.83
C GLU A 117 -2.78 3.08 21.38
N MET A 118 -1.77 2.91 20.53
CA MET A 118 -1.02 4.03 19.97
C MET A 118 -1.95 5.00 19.23
N MET A 119 -2.83 4.48 18.37
CA MET A 119 -3.75 5.30 17.59
C MET A 119 -4.77 6.02 18.48
N ASN A 120 -5.27 5.36 19.53
CA ASN A 120 -6.18 5.97 20.49
C ASN A 120 -5.54 7.12 21.29
N LYS A 121 -4.22 7.08 21.43
CA LYS A 121 -3.43 8.13 22.08
C LYS A 121 -3.01 9.25 21.12
N GLY A 122 -3.49 9.26 19.87
CA GLY A 122 -3.21 10.31 18.91
C GLY A 122 -2.19 9.93 17.83
N GLY A 123 -1.73 8.70 17.79
CA GLY A 123 -0.78 8.21 16.80
C GLY A 123 0.68 8.50 17.17
N ARG A 124 1.57 8.26 16.23
CA ARG A 124 3.00 8.57 16.40
C ARG A 124 3.22 10.07 16.33
N SER A 125 4.17 10.57 17.13
CA SER A 125 4.56 11.97 17.06
C SER A 125 5.11 12.29 15.66
N PRO A 126 4.65 13.40 15.03
CA PRO A 126 5.25 13.87 13.79
C PRO A 126 6.55 14.63 14.00
N GLU A 127 6.95 14.85 15.26
CA GLU A 127 8.19 15.55 15.58
C GLU A 127 9.40 14.68 15.26
N GLY A 128 10.47 15.32 14.81
CA GLY A 128 11.74 14.68 14.54
C GLY A 128 12.05 14.60 13.04
N VAL A 129 12.21 13.41 12.51
CA VAL A 129 12.66 13.21 11.12
C VAL A 129 11.65 13.75 10.12
N ARG A 130 12.10 14.68 9.29
CA ARG A 130 11.27 15.32 8.25
C ARG A 130 11.61 14.86 6.84
N SER A 131 12.70 14.15 6.69
CA SER A 131 13.20 13.68 5.41
C SER A 131 13.76 12.26 5.60
N ILE A 132 13.55 11.38 4.59
CA ILE A 132 14.15 10.04 4.56
C ILE A 132 15.68 10.14 4.55
N LYS A 133 16.21 11.24 4.05
CA LYS A 133 17.66 11.50 3.96
C LYS A 133 18.28 11.87 5.30
N GLU A 134 17.48 12.29 6.27
CA GLU A 134 17.96 12.57 7.61
C GLU A 134 18.36 11.29 8.31
N LYS A 135 19.61 11.24 8.79
CA LYS A 135 20.09 10.13 9.62
C LYS A 135 19.82 10.46 11.07
N ARG A 136 19.20 9.58 11.79
CA ARG A 136 19.15 9.60 13.24
C ARG A 136 20.33 8.85 13.84
#